data_cbf1c6aa0ab204f723ddaaed6768a0d0
#
_entry.id   cbf1c6aa0ab204f723ddaaed6768a0d0
#
_cell.length_a   1.000
_cell.length_b   1.000
_cell.length_c   1.000
_cell.angle_alpha   90.00
_cell.angle_beta   90.00
_cell.angle_gamma   90.00
#
_symmetry.space_group_name_H-M   'P 1'
#
loop_
_entity.id
_entity.type
_entity.pdbx_description
1 polymer ?
#
loop_
_entity_poly.entity_id
_entity_poly.type
_entity_poly.pdbx_seq_one_letter_code
_entity_poly.pdbx_strand_id
1 'polypeptide(L)'
;AIRGVGGTRNCDWWFTDEAVLLDTAGRYTTQDSHAQVDKAAWLGFLDLLKTQRKRRPIDGAFIAISLSDLLLGSDAERAAHAQAIRARIQELYQQLGVRFPIYVMLTKFDLVPGFMEFFDSLNREERAQVWGMTFALDDGKSAEGPLAVFDSEFALLEQRLTARLVERLQQERDPARRDLVYGFPQQFAALRECLGEFLNGVFKPNPYEERPLLRGLYFTSGTQEGSPIDRLIGSMAQSMNLDRQHLARQTGTGRSYFIERLFREVAFGERGLVGTNPKVERRRKWLTIGALSATALVVLAVTAVWIASYRANQSYIA
;
A
#
# COMPACT_ATOMS: atom_id res chain seq x y z
N ALA A 1 -6.65 -16.63 15.94
CA ALA A 1 -7.40 -15.53 15.30
C ALA A 1 -7.62 -14.44 16.36
N ILE A 2 -6.94 -13.30 16.21
CA ILE A 2 -7.11 -12.15 17.10
C ILE A 2 -8.26 -11.34 16.52
N ARG A 3 -9.35 -11.21 17.26
CA ARG A 3 -10.49 -10.36 16.90
C ARG A 3 -10.14 -8.92 17.25
N GLY A 4 -9.89 -8.08 16.26
CA GLY A 4 -9.81 -6.64 16.43
C GLY A 4 -11.22 -6.05 16.55
N VAL A 5 -11.68 -5.79 17.76
CA VAL A 5 -12.92 -5.04 18.01
C VAL A 5 -12.51 -3.64 18.46
N GLY A 6 -12.44 -2.72 17.49
CA GLY A 6 -12.10 -1.32 17.73
C GLY A 6 -10.94 -0.87 16.84
N GLY A 7 -11.04 0.33 16.29
CA GLY A 7 -9.96 0.90 15.47
C GLY A 7 -8.66 1.06 16.28
N THR A 8 -7.53 0.96 15.57
CA THR A 8 -6.18 1.16 16.14
C THR A 8 -6.09 2.51 16.83
N ARG A 9 -5.76 2.52 18.13
CA ARG A 9 -5.70 3.76 18.92
C ARG A 9 -4.40 4.53 18.72
N ASN A 10 -3.28 3.84 18.51
CA ASN A 10 -1.96 4.44 18.30
C ASN A 10 -1.27 3.82 17.09
N CYS A 11 -0.43 2.83 17.31
CA CYS A 11 0.26 2.05 16.29
C CYS A 11 0.36 0.61 16.80
N ASP A 12 -0.25 -0.31 16.07
CA ASP A 12 -0.19 -1.73 16.38
C ASP A 12 0.90 -2.40 15.54
N TRP A 13 1.66 -3.29 16.16
CA TRP A 13 2.75 -4.00 15.52
C TRP A 13 2.35 -5.46 15.33
N TRP A 14 2.32 -5.88 14.08
CA TRP A 14 2.00 -7.26 13.70
C TRP A 14 3.25 -7.94 13.18
N PHE A 15 3.76 -8.91 13.93
CA PHE A 15 4.94 -9.68 13.56
C PHE A 15 4.50 -10.92 12.80
N THR A 16 5.05 -11.10 11.60
CA THR A 16 4.90 -12.30 10.78
C THR A 16 6.26 -12.89 10.48
N ASP A 17 6.31 -14.09 9.93
CA ASP A 17 7.58 -14.73 9.56
C ASP A 17 8.32 -13.97 8.44
N GLU A 18 7.61 -13.19 7.63
CA GLU A 18 8.14 -12.53 6.44
C GLU A 18 8.32 -11.01 6.62
N ALA A 19 7.52 -10.38 7.50
CA ALA A 19 7.50 -8.93 7.65
C ALA A 19 6.99 -8.48 9.03
N VAL A 20 7.26 -7.21 9.34
CA VAL A 20 6.61 -6.50 10.44
C VAL A 20 5.66 -5.47 9.83
N LEU A 21 4.37 -5.61 10.10
CA LEU A 21 3.36 -4.67 9.67
C LEU A 21 3.10 -3.66 10.79
N LEU A 22 3.08 -2.40 10.43
CA LEU A 22 2.80 -1.28 11.33
C LEU A 22 1.42 -0.73 10.96
N ASP A 23 0.42 -1.00 11.79
CA ASP A 23 -0.93 -0.48 11.61
C ASP A 23 -1.07 0.83 12.39
N THR A 24 -1.28 1.92 11.67
CA THR A 24 -1.38 3.26 12.25
C THR A 24 -2.84 3.69 12.37
N ALA A 25 -3.16 4.40 13.45
CA ALA A 25 -4.52 4.87 13.68
C ALA A 25 -5.01 5.79 12.54
N GLY A 26 -6.26 5.56 12.08
CA GLY A 26 -6.88 6.36 11.02
C GLY A 26 -6.92 7.87 11.32
N ARG A 27 -6.95 8.27 12.61
CA ARG A 27 -6.88 9.67 13.02
C ARG A 27 -5.59 10.39 12.60
N TYR A 28 -4.52 9.66 12.30
CA TYR A 28 -3.30 10.27 11.75
C TYR A 28 -3.45 10.70 10.28
N THR A 29 -4.50 10.23 9.62
CA THR A 29 -4.84 10.61 8.24
C THR A 29 -6.06 11.53 8.16
N THR A 30 -6.89 11.58 9.22
CA THR A 30 -8.05 12.48 9.34
C THR A 30 -7.71 13.63 10.30
N GLN A 31 -8.19 14.84 10.00
CA GLN A 31 -7.93 16.02 10.84
C GLN A 31 -8.95 16.09 11.99
N ASP A 32 -8.88 15.20 12.96
CA ASP A 32 -9.75 15.24 14.13
C ASP A 32 -9.14 16.00 15.31
N SER A 33 -9.97 16.34 16.29
CA SER A 33 -9.92 17.35 17.35
C SER A 33 -8.65 17.42 18.23
N HIS A 34 -7.63 16.57 18.06
CA HIS A 34 -6.38 16.56 18.82
C HIS A 34 -5.12 16.69 17.93
N ALA A 35 -5.22 17.43 16.85
CA ALA A 35 -4.20 17.52 15.80
C ALA A 35 -2.76 17.78 16.27
N GLN A 36 -2.54 18.55 17.34
CA GLN A 36 -1.19 18.85 17.84
C GLN A 36 -0.57 17.67 18.61
N VAL A 37 -1.34 16.99 19.45
CA VAL A 37 -0.85 15.84 20.24
C VAL A 37 -0.61 14.67 19.33
N ASP A 38 -1.53 14.40 18.40
CA ASP A 38 -1.40 13.33 17.43
C ASP A 38 -0.23 13.57 16.46
N LYS A 39 0.02 14.81 16.08
CA LYS A 39 1.18 15.18 15.26
C LYS A 39 2.50 14.94 16.00
N ALA A 40 2.59 15.29 17.28
CA ALA A 40 3.80 15.05 18.07
C ALA A 40 4.08 13.54 18.25
N ALA A 41 3.04 12.75 18.54
CA ALA A 41 3.15 11.29 18.64
C ALA A 41 3.57 10.65 17.31
N TRP A 42 2.99 11.11 16.22
CA TRP A 42 3.33 10.67 14.87
C TRP A 42 4.78 10.96 14.50
N LEU A 43 5.24 12.20 14.71
CA LEU A 43 6.62 12.58 14.41
C LEU A 43 7.64 11.81 15.28
N GLY A 44 7.31 11.61 16.57
CA GLY A 44 8.12 10.78 17.47
C GLY A 44 8.22 9.32 16.99
N PHE A 45 7.13 8.76 16.49
CA PHE A 45 7.11 7.42 15.88
C PHE A 45 8.01 7.35 14.64
N LEU A 46 7.93 8.33 13.73
CA LEU A 46 8.79 8.38 12.54
C LEU A 46 10.27 8.54 12.89
N ASP A 47 10.59 9.35 13.91
CA ASP A 47 11.96 9.50 14.39
C ASP A 47 12.51 8.21 15.01
N LEU A 48 11.67 7.48 15.75
CA LEU A 48 12.02 6.15 16.25
C LEU A 48 12.38 5.19 15.11
N LEU A 49 11.53 5.10 14.07
CA LEU A 49 11.80 4.26 12.89
C LEU A 49 13.12 4.65 12.22
N LYS A 50 13.35 5.95 12.02
CA LYS A 50 14.57 6.48 11.42
C LYS A 50 15.82 6.21 12.25
N THR A 51 15.69 6.25 13.57
CA THR A 51 16.80 6.01 14.48
C THR A 51 17.18 4.54 14.53
N GLN A 52 16.19 3.65 14.58
CA GLN A 52 16.40 2.20 14.64
C GLN A 52 16.79 1.60 13.30
N ARG A 53 16.19 2.07 12.19
CA ARG A 53 16.45 1.58 10.83
C ARG A 53 16.98 2.69 9.91
N LYS A 54 18.15 3.25 10.24
CA LYS A 54 18.73 4.44 9.60
C LYS A 54 18.82 4.39 8.07
N ARG A 55 19.02 3.21 7.50
CA ARG A 55 19.23 3.02 6.07
C ARG A 55 17.91 2.89 5.31
N ARG A 56 16.99 2.08 5.85
CA ARG A 56 15.66 1.79 5.29
C ARG A 56 14.65 1.76 6.43
N PRO A 57 14.09 2.90 6.82
CA PRO A 57 13.13 2.97 7.92
C PRO A 57 11.90 2.12 7.70
N ILE A 58 11.37 2.11 6.47
CA ILE A 58 10.25 1.28 6.01
C ILE A 58 10.56 0.72 4.63
N ASP A 59 9.94 -0.40 4.29
CA ASP A 59 10.12 -1.09 3.00
C ASP A 59 8.98 -0.82 2.01
N GLY A 60 7.88 -0.25 2.46
CA GLY A 60 6.72 0.15 1.65
C GLY A 60 5.59 0.67 2.53
N ALA A 61 4.56 1.21 1.92
CA ALA A 61 3.35 1.66 2.61
C ALA A 61 2.09 1.18 1.89
N PHE A 62 1.13 0.69 2.67
CA PHE A 62 -0.23 0.46 2.22
C PHE A 62 -1.12 1.64 2.58
N ILE A 63 -1.91 2.09 1.63
CA ILE A 63 -2.98 3.06 1.85
C ILE A 63 -4.29 2.27 1.74
N ALA A 64 -4.85 1.92 2.90
CA ALA A 64 -6.13 1.21 2.97
C ALA A 64 -7.27 2.22 2.95
N ILE A 65 -8.10 2.16 1.92
CA ILE A 65 -9.24 3.06 1.72
C ILE A 65 -10.51 2.23 1.74
N SER A 66 -11.43 2.60 2.61
CA SER A 66 -12.77 2.00 2.63
C SER A 66 -13.56 2.47 1.41
N LEU A 67 -14.00 1.52 0.58
CA LEU A 67 -14.82 1.83 -0.58
C LEU A 67 -16.13 2.54 -0.18
N SER A 68 -16.74 2.13 0.95
CA SER A 68 -17.93 2.80 1.45
C SER A 68 -17.71 4.29 1.75
N ASP A 69 -16.56 4.62 2.33
CA ASP A 69 -16.27 6.02 2.69
C ASP A 69 -16.03 6.86 1.43
N LEU A 70 -15.47 6.23 0.40
CA LEU A 70 -15.25 6.87 -0.90
C LEU A 70 -16.57 7.11 -1.64
N LEU A 71 -17.51 6.14 -1.62
CA LEU A 71 -18.76 6.24 -2.36
C LEU A 71 -19.82 7.10 -1.64
N LEU A 72 -19.84 7.09 -0.30
CA LEU A 72 -20.81 7.84 0.48
C LEU A 72 -20.37 9.29 0.73
N GLY A 73 -19.09 9.58 0.63
CA GLY A 73 -18.56 10.94 0.80
C GLY A 73 -18.97 11.85 -0.37
N SER A 74 -19.18 13.12 -0.06
CA SER A 74 -19.32 14.18 -1.07
C SER A 74 -18.01 14.39 -1.84
N ASP A 75 -18.06 15.04 -3.00
CA ASP A 75 -16.87 15.37 -3.79
C ASP A 75 -15.86 16.18 -2.97
N ALA A 76 -16.34 17.10 -2.14
CA ALA A 76 -15.50 17.91 -1.25
C ALA A 76 -14.81 17.05 -0.18
N GLU A 77 -15.51 16.10 0.43
CA GLU A 77 -14.93 15.16 1.40
C GLU A 77 -13.92 14.22 0.76
N ARG A 78 -14.21 13.70 -0.44
CA ARG A 78 -13.26 12.89 -1.21
C ARG A 78 -11.99 13.66 -1.56
N ALA A 79 -12.14 14.91 -2.02
CA ALA A 79 -11.01 15.77 -2.35
C ALA A 79 -10.18 16.10 -1.08
N ALA A 80 -10.82 16.43 0.03
CA ALA A 80 -10.13 16.68 1.30
C ALA A 80 -9.37 15.43 1.79
N HIS A 81 -9.98 14.25 1.69
CA HIS A 81 -9.34 12.97 2.05
C HIS A 81 -8.13 12.68 1.14
N ALA A 82 -8.26 12.89 -0.17
CA ALA A 82 -7.13 12.74 -1.11
C ALA A 82 -5.97 13.67 -0.76
N GLN A 83 -6.25 14.94 -0.44
CA GLN A 83 -5.23 15.91 -0.02
C GLN A 83 -4.58 15.54 1.31
N ALA A 84 -5.34 15.05 2.28
CA ALA A 84 -4.81 14.58 3.56
C ALA A 84 -3.83 13.41 3.37
N ILE A 85 -4.19 12.42 2.54
CA ILE A 85 -3.31 11.29 2.19
C ILE A 85 -2.05 11.79 1.49
N ARG A 86 -2.19 12.70 0.51
CA ARG A 86 -1.06 13.28 -0.21
C ARG A 86 -0.09 13.98 0.74
N ALA A 87 -0.60 14.82 1.64
CA ALA A 87 0.21 15.51 2.64
C ALA A 87 0.95 14.51 3.54
N ARG A 88 0.30 13.42 3.93
CA ARG A 88 0.91 12.38 4.76
C ARG A 88 2.02 11.63 4.03
N ILE A 89 1.86 11.34 2.75
CA ILE A 89 2.92 10.72 1.91
C ILE A 89 4.14 11.64 1.85
N GLN A 90 3.94 12.95 1.60
CA GLN A 90 5.01 13.92 1.54
C GLN A 90 5.74 14.05 2.88
N GLU A 91 5.01 14.07 3.99
CA GLU A 91 5.59 14.08 5.32
C GLU A 91 6.44 12.83 5.59
N LEU A 92 5.96 11.64 5.21
CA LEU A 92 6.72 10.40 5.33
C LEU A 92 8.04 10.47 4.55
N TYR A 93 8.02 10.93 3.30
CA TYR A 93 9.23 11.07 2.49
C TYR A 93 10.22 12.07 3.11
N GLN A 94 9.74 13.22 3.56
CA GLN A 94 10.58 14.25 4.18
C GLN A 94 11.19 13.77 5.50
N GLN A 95 10.38 13.17 6.37
CA GLN A 95 10.84 12.74 7.70
C GLN A 95 11.76 11.52 7.62
N LEU A 96 11.42 10.51 6.84
CA LEU A 96 12.21 9.29 6.73
C LEU A 96 13.43 9.45 5.79
N GLY A 97 13.35 10.40 4.84
CA GLY A 97 14.43 10.67 3.87
C GLY A 97 14.67 9.54 2.88
N VAL A 98 13.65 8.75 2.60
CA VAL A 98 13.67 7.64 1.63
C VAL A 98 12.38 7.63 0.80
N ARG A 99 12.49 7.26 -0.48
CA ARG A 99 11.31 6.93 -1.30
C ARG A 99 11.04 5.44 -1.17
N PHE A 100 9.78 5.10 -1.01
CA PHE A 100 9.32 3.71 -0.86
C PHE A 100 8.06 3.49 -1.72
N PRO A 101 7.81 2.24 -2.13
CA PRO A 101 6.62 1.89 -2.90
C PRO A 101 5.35 2.07 -2.07
N ILE A 102 4.31 2.56 -2.74
CA ILE A 102 2.97 2.77 -2.16
C ILE A 102 1.99 1.87 -2.90
N TYR A 103 1.22 1.12 -2.13
CA TYR A 103 0.17 0.22 -2.60
C TYR A 103 -1.18 0.74 -2.11
N VAL A 104 -2.09 1.06 -3.03
CA VAL A 104 -3.44 1.46 -2.67
C VAL A 104 -4.31 0.22 -2.58
N MET A 105 -4.95 0.03 -1.45
CA MET A 105 -5.81 -1.11 -1.17
C MET A 105 -7.23 -0.61 -0.89
N LEU A 106 -8.14 -0.85 -1.82
CA LEU A 106 -9.56 -0.60 -1.62
C LEU A 106 -10.16 -1.75 -0.83
N THR A 107 -10.63 -1.45 0.35
CA THR A 107 -11.20 -2.42 1.29
C THR A 107 -12.73 -2.40 1.25
N LYS A 108 -13.36 -3.39 1.87
CA LYS A 108 -14.81 -3.55 1.94
C LYS A 108 -15.49 -3.66 0.56
N PHE A 109 -14.83 -4.34 -0.38
CA PHE A 109 -15.37 -4.52 -1.72
C PHE A 109 -16.60 -5.45 -1.74
N ASP A 110 -16.79 -6.24 -0.69
CA ASP A 110 -18.00 -7.02 -0.42
C ASP A 110 -19.27 -6.17 -0.30
N LEU A 111 -19.14 -4.86 -0.13
CA LEU A 111 -20.27 -3.92 -0.13
C LEU A 111 -20.80 -3.58 -1.55
N VAL A 112 -20.01 -3.87 -2.58
CA VAL A 112 -20.48 -3.67 -3.97
C VAL A 112 -21.53 -4.71 -4.31
N PRO A 113 -22.74 -4.30 -4.73
CA PRO A 113 -23.80 -5.25 -5.10
C PRO A 113 -23.31 -6.26 -6.12
N GLY A 114 -23.56 -7.55 -5.85
CA GLY A 114 -23.17 -8.65 -6.71
C GLY A 114 -21.73 -9.17 -6.53
N PHE A 115 -20.89 -8.51 -5.75
CA PHE A 115 -19.53 -9.00 -5.49
C PHE A 115 -19.52 -10.39 -4.86
N MET A 116 -20.28 -10.57 -3.79
CA MET A 116 -20.31 -11.85 -3.07
C MET A 116 -20.86 -12.96 -3.95
N GLU A 117 -21.92 -12.68 -4.71
CA GLU A 117 -22.53 -13.63 -5.63
C GLU A 117 -21.62 -13.98 -6.79
N PHE A 118 -20.91 -12.99 -7.32
CA PHE A 118 -19.99 -13.18 -8.45
C PHE A 118 -18.78 -14.05 -8.06
N PHE A 119 -18.26 -13.87 -6.86
CA PHE A 119 -17.05 -14.55 -6.37
C PHE A 119 -17.30 -15.72 -5.39
N ASP A 120 -18.56 -16.10 -5.16
CA ASP A 120 -18.94 -17.17 -4.22
C ASP A 120 -18.36 -18.54 -4.61
N SER A 121 -18.21 -18.82 -5.91
CA SER A 121 -17.66 -20.09 -6.40
C SER A 121 -16.14 -20.22 -6.21
N LEU A 122 -15.43 -19.14 -5.86
CA LEU A 122 -14.00 -19.19 -5.72
C LEU A 122 -13.59 -20.07 -4.52
N ASN A 123 -12.66 -20.99 -4.76
CA ASN A 123 -12.02 -21.75 -3.71
C ASN A 123 -11.03 -20.87 -2.90
N ARG A 124 -10.40 -21.43 -1.87
CA ARG A 124 -9.48 -20.67 -1.00
C ARG A 124 -8.27 -20.12 -1.76
N GLU A 125 -7.70 -20.87 -2.67
CA GLU A 125 -6.52 -20.46 -3.45
C GLU A 125 -6.85 -19.36 -4.45
N GLU A 126 -8.02 -19.44 -5.08
CA GLU A 126 -8.51 -18.43 -6.00
C GLU A 126 -8.83 -17.12 -5.27
N ARG A 127 -9.44 -17.19 -4.08
CA ARG A 127 -9.66 -15.98 -3.24
C ARG A 127 -8.37 -15.37 -2.73
N ALA A 128 -7.30 -16.14 -2.60
CA ALA A 128 -5.99 -15.63 -2.19
C ALA A 128 -5.27 -14.85 -3.30
N GLN A 129 -5.68 -14.98 -4.56
CA GLN A 129 -5.06 -14.30 -5.71
C GLN A 129 -5.11 -12.78 -5.59
N VAL A 130 -4.30 -12.10 -6.39
CA VAL A 130 -4.32 -10.64 -6.48
C VAL A 130 -5.38 -10.19 -7.48
N TRP A 131 -6.24 -9.28 -7.05
CA TRP A 131 -7.21 -8.61 -7.93
C TRP A 131 -6.98 -7.11 -7.90
N GLY A 132 -6.56 -6.58 -9.03
CA GLY A 132 -6.18 -5.18 -9.16
C GLY A 132 -5.24 -4.95 -10.33
N MET A 133 -4.55 -3.83 -10.31
CA MET A 133 -3.58 -3.42 -11.30
C MET A 133 -2.26 -3.03 -10.65
N THR A 134 -1.14 -3.50 -11.24
CA THR A 134 0.21 -3.14 -10.82
C THR A 134 0.83 -2.25 -11.87
N PHE A 135 1.27 -1.06 -11.48
CA PHE A 135 1.88 -0.09 -12.37
C PHE A 135 3.37 -0.39 -12.56
N ALA A 136 3.88 -0.12 -13.76
CA ALA A 136 5.31 -0.16 -14.02
C ALA A 136 6.05 0.85 -13.13
N LEU A 137 7.32 0.57 -12.84
CA LEU A 137 8.16 1.54 -12.13
C LEU A 137 8.26 2.81 -12.96
N ASP A 138 7.82 3.92 -12.38
CA ASP A 138 7.97 5.24 -13.00
C ASP A 138 9.40 5.74 -12.81
N ASP A 139 10.17 5.77 -13.90
CA ASP A 139 11.52 6.35 -13.93
C ASP A 139 11.52 7.87 -13.77
N GLY A 140 10.37 8.48 -13.50
CA GLY A 140 10.19 9.93 -13.37
C GLY A 140 10.19 10.67 -14.73
N LYS A 141 10.21 9.95 -15.84
CA LYS A 141 10.27 10.51 -17.20
C LYS A 141 8.89 10.85 -17.76
N SER A 142 7.84 10.14 -17.31
CA SER A 142 6.47 10.43 -17.73
C SER A 142 5.94 11.69 -17.05
N ALA A 143 5.36 12.60 -17.82
CA ALA A 143 4.71 13.81 -17.27
C ALA A 143 3.44 13.45 -16.45
N GLU A 144 2.74 12.41 -16.85
CA GLU A 144 1.46 11.99 -16.25
C GLU A 144 1.65 10.98 -15.10
N GLY A 145 2.86 10.38 -15.00
CA GLY A 145 3.17 9.38 -13.99
C GLY A 145 2.47 8.04 -14.20
N PRO A 146 2.39 7.18 -13.16
CA PRO A 146 1.82 5.84 -13.27
C PRO A 146 0.31 5.83 -13.55
N LEU A 147 -0.39 6.93 -13.31
CA LEU A 147 -1.83 7.03 -13.58
C LEU A 147 -2.20 7.16 -15.05
N ALA A 148 -1.24 7.43 -15.95
CA ALA A 148 -1.46 7.49 -17.39
C ALA A 148 -2.10 6.21 -17.95
N VAL A 149 -1.82 5.06 -17.34
CA VAL A 149 -2.35 3.76 -17.77
C VAL A 149 -3.57 3.31 -16.97
N PHE A 150 -4.05 4.12 -16.02
CA PHE A 150 -5.16 3.72 -15.13
C PHE A 150 -6.40 3.29 -15.90
N ASP A 151 -6.85 4.12 -16.85
CA ASP A 151 -8.07 3.84 -17.60
C ASP A 151 -7.97 2.57 -18.46
N SER A 152 -6.82 2.34 -19.08
CA SER A 152 -6.57 1.13 -19.87
C SER A 152 -6.52 -0.13 -19.01
N GLU A 153 -5.85 -0.08 -17.87
CA GLU A 153 -5.76 -1.20 -16.92
C GLU A 153 -7.13 -1.49 -16.28
N PHE A 154 -7.89 -0.45 -15.94
CA PHE A 154 -9.23 -0.60 -15.41
C PHE A 154 -10.17 -1.24 -16.43
N ALA A 155 -10.11 -0.83 -17.69
CA ALA A 155 -10.86 -1.43 -18.78
C ALA A 155 -10.52 -2.92 -18.99
N LEU A 156 -9.26 -3.32 -18.82
CA LEU A 156 -8.87 -4.73 -18.86
C LEU A 156 -9.49 -5.54 -17.72
N LEU A 157 -9.60 -4.97 -16.52
CA LEU A 157 -10.28 -5.63 -15.40
C LEU A 157 -11.77 -5.80 -15.67
N GLU A 158 -12.45 -4.76 -16.21
CA GLU A 158 -13.85 -4.85 -16.63
C GLU A 158 -14.06 -5.94 -17.68
N GLN A 159 -13.18 -6.00 -18.67
CA GLN A 159 -13.23 -7.02 -19.72
C GLN A 159 -13.09 -8.43 -19.15
N ARG A 160 -12.19 -8.63 -18.17
CA ARG A 160 -12.02 -9.92 -17.48
C ARG A 160 -13.25 -10.32 -16.67
N LEU A 161 -13.91 -9.38 -15.99
CA LEU A 161 -15.17 -9.63 -15.29
C LEU A 161 -16.28 -10.01 -16.28
N THR A 162 -16.41 -9.27 -17.38
CA THR A 162 -17.41 -9.54 -18.43
C THR A 162 -17.17 -10.90 -19.09
N ALA A 163 -15.91 -11.28 -19.34
CA ALA A 163 -15.58 -12.58 -19.92
C ALA A 163 -16.02 -13.75 -19.03
N ARG A 164 -15.96 -13.58 -17.70
CA ARG A 164 -16.40 -14.61 -16.73
C ARG A 164 -17.92 -14.60 -16.48
N LEU A 165 -18.61 -13.56 -16.90
CA LEU A 165 -20.04 -13.36 -16.59
C LEU A 165 -20.92 -14.51 -17.07
N VAL A 166 -20.73 -14.98 -18.30
CA VAL A 166 -21.55 -16.05 -18.90
C VAL A 166 -21.41 -17.35 -18.09
N GLU A 167 -20.19 -17.71 -17.74
CA GLU A 167 -19.91 -18.90 -16.92
C GLU A 167 -20.58 -18.77 -15.54
N ARG A 168 -20.46 -17.60 -14.90
CA ARG A 168 -21.07 -17.35 -13.58
C ARG A 168 -22.60 -17.42 -13.62
N LEU A 169 -23.24 -16.88 -14.67
CA LEU A 169 -24.67 -16.95 -14.87
C LEU A 169 -25.18 -18.37 -15.11
N GLN A 170 -24.37 -19.23 -15.74
CA GLN A 170 -24.71 -20.64 -15.93
C GLN A 170 -24.64 -21.46 -14.63
N GLN A 171 -23.72 -21.09 -13.75
CA GLN A 171 -23.51 -21.76 -12.45
C GLN A 171 -24.55 -21.36 -11.40
N GLU A 172 -25.07 -20.13 -11.48
CA GLU A 172 -26.05 -19.62 -10.49
C GLU A 172 -27.47 -20.04 -10.88
N ARG A 173 -28.14 -20.67 -9.94
CA ARG A 173 -29.51 -21.19 -10.15
C ARG A 173 -30.59 -20.28 -9.61
N ASP A 174 -30.30 -19.50 -8.58
CA ASP A 174 -31.24 -18.56 -7.98
C ASP A 174 -31.42 -17.33 -8.89
N PRO A 175 -32.64 -17.03 -9.37
CA PRO A 175 -32.88 -15.87 -10.23
C PRO A 175 -32.47 -14.54 -9.60
N ALA A 176 -32.75 -14.33 -8.30
CA ALA A 176 -32.41 -13.09 -7.61
C ALA A 176 -30.87 -12.89 -7.52
N ARG A 177 -30.13 -13.97 -7.26
CA ARG A 177 -28.68 -13.94 -7.28
C ARG A 177 -28.10 -13.79 -8.68
N ARG A 178 -28.76 -14.33 -9.71
CA ARG A 178 -28.34 -14.12 -11.11
C ARG A 178 -28.42 -12.66 -11.52
N ASP A 179 -29.41 -11.93 -11.07
CA ASP A 179 -29.53 -10.49 -11.34
C ASP A 179 -28.37 -9.72 -10.72
N LEU A 180 -27.95 -10.08 -9.50
CA LEU A 180 -26.78 -9.50 -8.84
C LEU A 180 -25.47 -9.86 -9.56
N VAL A 181 -25.29 -11.12 -9.96
CA VAL A 181 -24.13 -11.56 -10.77
C VAL A 181 -24.07 -10.79 -12.09
N TYR A 182 -25.22 -10.62 -12.76
CA TYR A 182 -25.30 -9.89 -14.03
C TYR A 182 -24.93 -8.40 -13.87
N GLY A 183 -25.40 -7.78 -12.80
CA GLY A 183 -25.17 -6.36 -12.53
C GLY A 183 -23.75 -6.02 -12.07
N PHE A 184 -22.99 -6.98 -11.49
CA PHE A 184 -21.73 -6.71 -10.85
C PHE A 184 -20.66 -6.05 -11.76
N PRO A 185 -20.41 -6.50 -13.02
CA PRO A 185 -19.47 -5.82 -13.90
C PRO A 185 -19.82 -4.35 -14.18
N GLN A 186 -21.10 -4.01 -14.24
CA GLN A 186 -21.57 -2.63 -14.43
C GLN A 186 -21.36 -1.80 -13.16
N GLN A 187 -21.63 -2.37 -11.98
CA GLN A 187 -21.31 -1.72 -10.69
C GLN A 187 -19.81 -1.45 -10.55
N PHE A 188 -18.99 -2.40 -10.97
CA PHE A 188 -17.54 -2.22 -11.00
C PHE A 188 -17.13 -1.10 -11.97
N ALA A 189 -17.66 -1.09 -13.18
CA ALA A 189 -17.38 -0.07 -14.19
C ALA A 189 -17.73 1.35 -13.71
N ALA A 190 -18.84 1.49 -12.98
CA ALA A 190 -19.27 2.78 -12.42
C ALA A 190 -18.28 3.38 -11.41
N LEU A 191 -17.36 2.59 -10.85
CA LEU A 191 -16.35 3.07 -9.91
C LEU A 191 -15.19 3.82 -10.60
N ARG A 192 -15.01 3.65 -11.91
CA ARG A 192 -13.84 4.16 -12.66
C ARG A 192 -13.61 5.65 -12.46
N GLU A 193 -14.62 6.46 -12.68
CA GLU A 193 -14.52 7.92 -12.62
C GLU A 193 -14.15 8.38 -11.22
N CYS A 194 -14.90 7.96 -10.20
CA CYS A 194 -14.65 8.30 -8.80
C CYS A 194 -13.26 7.88 -8.33
N LEU A 195 -12.81 6.67 -8.70
CA LEU A 195 -11.47 6.18 -8.35
C LEU A 195 -10.39 6.96 -9.09
N GLY A 196 -10.58 7.25 -10.37
CA GLY A 196 -9.65 8.03 -11.18
C GLY A 196 -9.45 9.44 -10.63
N GLU A 197 -10.53 10.14 -10.28
CA GLU A 197 -10.48 11.46 -9.65
C GLU A 197 -9.75 11.43 -8.30
N PHE A 198 -10.10 10.48 -7.46
CA PHE A 198 -9.49 10.31 -6.15
C PHE A 198 -7.98 10.04 -6.26
N LEU A 199 -7.57 9.09 -7.11
CA LEU A 199 -6.17 8.75 -7.34
C LEU A 199 -5.39 9.93 -7.92
N ASN A 200 -5.98 10.69 -8.83
CA ASN A 200 -5.39 11.93 -9.34
C ASN A 200 -5.18 12.95 -8.21
N GLY A 201 -6.15 13.11 -7.31
CA GLY A 201 -6.01 13.98 -6.14
C GLY A 201 -4.81 13.62 -5.26
N VAL A 202 -4.54 12.32 -5.09
CA VAL A 202 -3.43 11.82 -4.25
C VAL A 202 -2.09 11.83 -5.01
N PHE A 203 -2.05 11.32 -6.25
CA PHE A 203 -0.82 10.92 -6.92
C PHE A 203 -0.44 11.75 -8.14
N LYS A 204 -1.28 12.70 -8.57
CA LYS A 204 -0.94 13.57 -9.71
C LYS A 204 0.41 14.27 -9.47
N PRO A 205 1.36 14.18 -10.40
CA PRO A 205 2.67 14.81 -10.26
C PRO A 205 2.56 16.33 -10.02
N ASN A 206 3.37 16.82 -9.07
CA ASN A 206 3.52 18.24 -8.77
C ASN A 206 5.01 18.57 -8.79
N PRO A 207 5.45 19.63 -9.50
CA PRO A 207 6.86 20.01 -9.57
C PRO A 207 7.49 20.38 -8.22
N TYR A 208 6.68 20.75 -7.23
CA TYR A 208 7.13 21.21 -5.91
C TYR A 208 7.19 20.09 -4.87
N GLU A 209 6.77 18.87 -5.20
CA GLU A 209 6.68 17.74 -4.29
C GLU A 209 7.45 16.53 -4.83
N GLU A 210 7.90 15.68 -3.93
CA GLU A 210 8.45 14.39 -4.35
C GLU A 210 7.35 13.51 -4.96
N ARG A 211 7.63 12.93 -6.13
CA ARG A 211 6.68 12.03 -6.80
C ARG A 211 6.46 10.77 -5.97
N PRO A 212 5.23 10.46 -5.57
CA PRO A 212 4.92 9.22 -4.91
C PRO A 212 5.21 8.02 -5.81
N LEU A 213 5.81 6.96 -5.25
CA LEU A 213 6.09 5.73 -5.97
C LEU A 213 4.88 4.80 -5.89
N LEU A 214 3.81 5.14 -6.62
CA LEU A 214 2.61 4.32 -6.70
C LEU A 214 2.92 3.04 -7.48
N ARG A 215 2.68 1.87 -6.86
CA ARG A 215 2.93 0.55 -7.45
C ARG A 215 1.67 -0.16 -7.90
N GLY A 216 0.54 0.14 -7.33
CA GLY A 216 -0.69 -0.49 -7.78
C GLY A 216 -1.92 -0.07 -6.98
N LEU A 217 -3.07 -0.46 -7.54
CA LEU A 217 -4.39 -0.36 -6.96
C LEU A 217 -5.00 -1.75 -6.88
N TYR A 218 -5.42 -2.15 -5.68
CA TYR A 218 -5.91 -3.49 -5.41
C TYR A 218 -7.27 -3.47 -4.74
N PHE A 219 -8.14 -4.36 -5.15
CA PHE A 219 -9.50 -4.51 -4.63
C PHE A 219 -9.53 -5.68 -3.65
N THR A 220 -9.92 -5.42 -2.42
CA THR A 220 -9.86 -6.42 -1.35
C THR A 220 -11.13 -6.41 -0.51
N SER A 221 -11.42 -7.54 0.11
CA SER A 221 -12.46 -7.63 1.12
C SER A 221 -12.06 -8.59 2.23
N GLY A 222 -12.40 -8.21 3.47
CA GLY A 222 -12.37 -9.07 4.63
C GLY A 222 -13.75 -9.09 5.25
N THR A 223 -14.57 -10.08 4.89
CA THR A 223 -15.93 -10.18 5.44
C THR A 223 -15.87 -10.40 6.94
N GLN A 224 -16.55 -9.55 7.71
CA GLN A 224 -16.63 -9.66 9.17
C GLN A 224 -17.96 -10.30 9.59
N GLU A 225 -17.92 -11.28 10.50
CA GLU A 225 -19.12 -11.83 11.10
C GLU A 225 -19.84 -10.79 11.98
N GLY A 226 -21.13 -10.52 11.70
CA GLY A 226 -22.01 -9.75 12.57
C GLY A 226 -21.73 -8.25 12.67
N SER A 227 -21.25 -7.64 11.62
CA SER A 227 -20.72 -6.27 11.62
C SER A 227 -21.75 -5.19 11.21
N PRO A 228 -21.44 -3.89 11.49
CA PRO A 228 -22.24 -2.71 11.08
C PRO A 228 -22.52 -2.57 9.59
N ILE A 229 -22.07 -3.51 8.76
CA ILE A 229 -22.32 -3.58 7.30
C ILE A 229 -23.81 -3.55 7.00
N ASP A 230 -24.67 -4.19 7.81
CA ASP A 230 -26.14 -4.12 7.66
C ASP A 230 -26.67 -2.68 7.73
N ARG A 231 -26.04 -1.78 8.47
CA ARG A 231 -26.43 -0.37 8.55
C ARG A 231 -25.97 0.42 7.33
N LEU A 232 -24.79 0.12 6.81
CA LEU A 232 -24.21 0.77 5.64
C LEU A 232 -24.94 0.36 4.37
N ILE A 233 -25.24 -0.94 4.18
CA ILE A 233 -26.06 -1.44 3.07
C ILE A 233 -27.45 -0.81 3.14
N GLY A 234 -28.05 -0.67 4.32
CA GLY A 234 -29.33 0.01 4.51
C GLY A 234 -29.29 1.48 4.09
N SER A 235 -28.21 2.21 4.35
CA SER A 235 -28.04 3.61 3.94
C SER A 235 -27.72 3.75 2.45
N MET A 236 -26.92 2.87 1.88
CA MET A 236 -26.64 2.82 0.44
C MET A 236 -27.88 2.46 -0.38
N ALA A 237 -28.67 1.47 0.08
CA ALA A 237 -29.93 1.11 -0.56
C ALA A 237 -30.93 2.27 -0.52
N GLN A 238 -30.92 3.09 0.53
CA GLN A 238 -31.75 4.30 0.62
C GLN A 238 -31.28 5.40 -0.34
N SER A 239 -29.97 5.61 -0.48
CA SER A 239 -29.42 6.62 -1.40
C SER A 239 -29.53 6.21 -2.88
N MET A 240 -29.50 4.91 -3.18
CA MET A 240 -29.60 4.35 -4.53
C MET A 240 -31.00 3.91 -4.93
N ASN A 241 -32.02 4.16 -4.08
CA ASN A 241 -33.42 3.80 -4.33
C ASN A 241 -33.64 2.31 -4.62
N LEU A 242 -32.80 1.44 -4.07
CA LEU A 242 -32.88 -0.01 -4.20
C LEU A 242 -33.87 -0.58 -3.19
N ASP A 243 -34.77 -1.48 -3.67
CA ASP A 243 -35.80 -2.08 -2.85
C ASP A 243 -35.19 -2.99 -1.79
N ARG A 244 -35.47 -2.74 -0.50
CA ARG A 244 -34.92 -3.45 0.67
C ARG A 244 -35.16 -4.96 0.68
N GLN A 245 -36.06 -5.46 -0.14
CA GLN A 245 -36.49 -6.88 -0.14
C GLN A 245 -35.43 -7.81 -0.77
N HIS A 246 -34.47 -7.29 -1.57
CA HIS A 246 -33.49 -8.10 -2.28
C HIS A 246 -32.09 -8.15 -1.59
N LEU A 247 -31.90 -7.40 -0.52
CA LEU A 247 -30.67 -7.47 0.27
C LEU A 247 -30.77 -8.65 1.25
N ALA A 248 -30.52 -9.85 0.76
CA ALA A 248 -30.45 -11.04 1.60
C ALA A 248 -29.44 -10.83 2.72
N ARG A 249 -29.84 -11.16 3.96
CA ARG A 249 -28.96 -11.25 5.12
C ARG A 249 -27.82 -12.21 4.80
N GLN A 250 -26.71 -11.68 4.35
CA GLN A 250 -25.49 -12.48 4.25
C GLN A 250 -24.85 -12.49 5.63
N THR A 251 -24.99 -13.60 6.33
CA THR A 251 -24.15 -13.91 7.47
C THR A 251 -22.72 -14.07 6.97
N GLY A 252 -21.92 -13.04 7.19
CA GLY A 252 -20.53 -13.03 6.76
C GLY A 252 -19.78 -14.23 7.33
N THR A 253 -19.25 -15.07 6.46
CA THR A 253 -18.53 -16.32 6.82
C THR A 253 -17.05 -16.08 7.17
N GLY A 254 -16.64 -14.86 7.56
CA GLY A 254 -15.24 -14.56 7.91
C GLY A 254 -14.24 -14.87 6.79
N ARG A 255 -14.66 -14.75 5.52
CA ARG A 255 -13.82 -15.02 4.35
C ARG A 255 -13.04 -13.78 3.96
N SER A 256 -11.77 -13.94 3.58
CA SER A 256 -10.97 -12.88 2.95
C SER A 256 -10.88 -13.10 1.45
N TYR A 257 -10.91 -12.00 0.69
CA TYR A 257 -10.78 -11.99 -0.75
C TYR A 257 -9.62 -11.09 -1.18
N PHE A 258 -8.72 -11.63 -1.97
CA PHE A 258 -7.65 -10.94 -2.69
C PHE A 258 -6.63 -10.20 -1.82
N ILE A 259 -6.37 -10.71 -0.61
CA ILE A 259 -5.44 -10.07 0.35
C ILE A 259 -4.12 -10.86 0.47
N GLU A 260 -4.18 -12.20 0.58
CA GLU A 260 -3.02 -13.01 1.00
C GLU A 260 -1.83 -12.87 0.05
N ARG A 261 -2.04 -13.11 -1.25
CA ARG A 261 -0.98 -12.98 -2.25
C ARG A 261 -0.58 -11.55 -2.54
N LEU A 262 -1.47 -10.57 -2.31
CA LEU A 262 -1.12 -9.16 -2.41
C LEU A 262 0.04 -8.82 -1.48
N PHE A 263 -0.03 -9.25 -0.23
CA PHE A 263 1.08 -9.02 0.71
C PHE A 263 2.31 -9.84 0.33
N ARG A 264 2.15 -11.14 0.11
CA ARG A 264 3.27 -12.08 -0.06
C ARG A 264 3.99 -11.91 -1.39
N GLU A 265 3.25 -11.83 -2.50
CA GLU A 265 3.84 -11.84 -3.84
C GLU A 265 4.14 -10.44 -4.35
N VAL A 266 3.30 -9.45 -4.05
CA VAL A 266 3.49 -8.07 -4.53
C VAL A 266 4.32 -7.27 -3.55
N ALA A 267 3.81 -6.99 -2.35
CA ALA A 267 4.47 -6.04 -1.46
C ALA A 267 5.79 -6.56 -0.88
N PHE A 268 5.82 -7.81 -0.39
CA PHE A 268 7.05 -8.37 0.17
C PHE A 268 8.06 -8.75 -0.92
N GLY A 269 7.59 -9.12 -2.11
CA GLY A 269 8.45 -9.35 -3.28
C GLY A 269 9.19 -8.09 -3.73
N GLU A 270 8.57 -6.92 -3.59
CA GLU A 270 9.10 -5.63 -4.02
C GLU A 270 9.93 -4.87 -2.97
N ARG A 271 10.25 -5.49 -1.83
CA ARG A 271 11.08 -4.87 -0.76
C ARG A 271 12.40 -4.26 -1.24
N GLY A 272 12.90 -4.69 -2.41
CA GLY A 272 14.11 -4.15 -3.02
C GLY A 272 13.97 -2.77 -3.67
N LEU A 273 12.73 -2.31 -3.93
CA LEU A 273 12.45 -1.04 -4.62
C LEU A 273 12.65 0.20 -3.74
N VAL A 274 12.80 0.02 -2.44
CA VAL A 274 13.02 1.13 -1.51
C VAL A 274 14.37 1.78 -1.76
N GLY A 275 14.37 3.09 -1.95
CA GLY A 275 15.58 3.90 -1.95
C GLY A 275 16.31 3.82 -0.59
N THR A 276 17.62 4.01 -0.62
CA THR A 276 18.39 4.14 0.63
C THR A 276 18.56 5.62 0.96
N ASN A 277 18.62 5.95 2.24
CA ASN A 277 18.83 7.33 2.67
C ASN A 277 20.18 7.86 2.15
N PRO A 278 20.19 8.85 1.22
CA PRO A 278 21.42 9.29 0.55
C PRO A 278 22.45 9.90 1.52
N LYS A 279 21.99 10.50 2.63
CA LYS A 279 22.89 11.06 3.66
C LYS A 279 23.63 9.94 4.40
N VAL A 280 22.94 8.85 4.72
CA VAL A 280 23.53 7.68 5.40
C VAL A 280 24.50 6.95 4.46
N GLU A 281 24.13 6.77 3.18
CA GLU A 281 24.99 6.14 2.17
C GLU A 281 26.26 6.97 1.91
N ARG A 282 26.13 8.29 1.80
CA ARG A 282 27.29 9.17 1.62
C ARG A 282 28.25 9.08 2.81
N ARG A 283 27.71 9.11 4.05
CA ARG A 283 28.54 8.96 5.26
C ARG A 283 29.23 7.60 5.29
N ARG A 284 28.55 6.54 4.93
CA ARG A 284 29.12 5.18 4.87
C ARG A 284 30.23 5.08 3.84
N LYS A 285 30.03 5.64 2.63
CA LYS A 285 31.07 5.69 1.58
C LYS A 285 32.33 6.41 2.10
N TRP A 286 32.18 7.57 2.71
CA TRP A 286 33.32 8.30 3.27
C TRP A 286 34.03 7.53 4.37
N LEU A 287 33.31 6.88 5.26
CA LEU A 287 33.90 6.03 6.30
C LEU A 287 34.63 4.83 5.69
N THR A 288 34.07 4.19 4.66
CA THR A 288 34.74 3.07 3.98
C THR A 288 36.02 3.54 3.26
N ILE A 289 35.97 4.68 2.55
CA ILE A 289 37.14 5.26 1.88
C ILE A 289 38.19 5.62 2.93
N GLY A 290 37.82 6.26 4.04
CA GLY A 290 38.72 6.61 5.13
C GLY A 290 39.39 5.38 5.78
N ALA A 291 38.60 4.32 6.01
CA ALA A 291 39.14 3.06 6.55
C ALA A 291 40.14 2.40 5.59
N LEU A 292 39.78 2.32 4.28
CA LEU A 292 40.68 1.78 3.26
C LEU A 292 41.95 2.60 3.13
N SER A 293 41.88 3.93 3.17
CA SER A 293 43.04 4.82 3.12
C SER A 293 43.92 4.65 4.34
N ALA A 294 43.35 4.55 5.54
CA ALA A 294 44.11 4.29 6.77
C ALA A 294 44.80 2.93 6.71
N THR A 295 44.11 1.87 6.24
CA THR A 295 44.73 0.55 6.07
C THR A 295 45.88 0.60 5.08
N ALA A 296 45.74 1.29 3.95
CA ALA A 296 46.78 1.43 2.95
C ALA A 296 48.00 2.16 3.51
N LEU A 297 47.81 3.24 4.31
CA LEU A 297 48.87 3.96 4.98
C LEU A 297 49.61 3.08 5.99
N VAL A 298 48.92 2.29 6.78
CA VAL A 298 49.56 1.34 7.72
C VAL A 298 50.40 0.30 6.98
N VAL A 299 49.85 -0.27 5.88
CA VAL A 299 50.63 -1.23 5.07
C VAL A 299 51.89 -0.59 4.49
N LEU A 300 51.77 0.63 3.95
CA LEU A 300 52.95 1.37 3.44
C LEU A 300 53.94 1.65 4.51
N ALA A 301 53.53 2.09 5.70
CA ALA A 301 54.43 2.36 6.85
C ALA A 301 55.14 1.09 7.29
N VAL A 302 54.46 -0.02 7.45
CA VAL A 302 55.03 -1.33 7.82
C VAL A 302 56.02 -1.79 6.75
N THR A 303 55.67 -1.67 5.48
CA THR A 303 56.56 -2.02 4.36
C THR A 303 57.81 -1.15 4.35
N ALA A 304 57.69 0.14 4.57
CA ALA A 304 58.83 1.07 4.65
C ALA A 304 59.78 0.72 5.81
N VAL A 305 59.21 0.44 6.99
CA VAL A 305 59.97 -0.01 8.15
C VAL A 305 60.70 -1.34 7.84
N TRP A 306 60.05 -2.26 7.18
CA TRP A 306 60.63 -3.54 6.79
C TRP A 306 61.79 -3.37 5.81
N ILE A 307 61.63 -2.51 4.80
CA ILE A 307 62.69 -2.20 3.83
C ILE A 307 63.89 -1.51 4.54
N ALA A 308 63.62 -0.56 5.43
CA ALA A 308 64.65 0.13 6.20
C ALA A 308 65.42 -0.86 7.09
N SER A 309 64.71 -1.73 7.79
CA SER A 309 65.31 -2.80 8.62
C SER A 309 66.13 -3.77 7.79
N TYR A 310 65.63 -4.18 6.63
CA TYR A 310 66.37 -5.06 5.72
C TYR A 310 67.66 -4.42 5.22
N ARG A 311 67.59 -3.17 4.78
CA ARG A 311 68.85 -2.41 4.35
C ARG A 311 69.85 -2.23 5.45
N ALA A 312 69.38 -1.91 6.68
CA ALA A 312 70.26 -1.81 7.82
C ALA A 312 70.93 -3.15 8.14
N ASN A 313 70.25 -4.25 8.08
CA ASN A 313 70.80 -5.58 8.32
C ASN A 313 71.84 -5.98 7.26
N GLN A 314 71.64 -5.61 5.99
CA GLN A 314 72.59 -5.86 4.92
C GLN A 314 73.88 -5.11 5.18
N SER A 315 73.84 -3.87 5.71
CA SER A 315 75.10 -3.08 6.05
C SER A 315 75.85 -3.63 7.20
N TYR A 316 75.30 -4.52 8.03
CA TYR A 316 76.04 -5.20 9.12
C TYR A 316 76.69 -6.54 8.64
N ILE A 317 76.31 -7.07 7.49
CA ILE A 317 76.83 -8.33 6.96
C ILE A 317 77.93 -8.08 5.91
N ALA A 318 78.05 -6.87 5.35
CA ALA A 318 79.11 -6.43 4.47
C ALA A 318 80.26 -5.79 5.27
#